data_9a90249759c2cc75c436d5408779cd9b
#
_entry.id   9a90249759c2cc75c436d5408779cd9b
#
_cell.length_a   1.000
_cell.length_b   1.000
_cell.length_c   1.000
_cell.angle_alpha   90.00
_cell.angle_beta   90.00
_cell.angle_gamma   90.00
#
_symmetry.space_group_name_H-M   'P 1'
#
loop_
_entity.id
_entity.type
_entity.pdbx_description
1 polymer ?
#
loop_
_entity_poly.entity_id
_entity_poly.type
_entity_poly.pdbx_seq_one_letter_code
_entity_poly.pdbx_strand_id
1 'polypeptide(L)'
;MEVLKKGTTEALLIYMRDRLGNLTDLNTVTGNTFEVRKKIDNSLIQPATAWTVDPDWPMTAICVIDTNISGYVAGDEYKLYIRYTAGSESPLRGPIEFRVEDD
;
A
#
# COMPACT_ATOMS: atom_id res chain seq x y z
N MET A 1 5.59 12.19 -4.87
CA MET A 1 4.37 11.61 -4.28
C MET A 1 3.45 11.12 -5.38
N GLU A 2 2.92 9.92 -5.21
CA GLU A 2 1.93 9.36 -6.13
C GLU A 2 0.62 10.15 -6.07
N VAL A 3 -0.06 10.30 -7.21
CA VAL A 3 -1.35 10.97 -7.28
C VAL A 3 -2.35 10.01 -7.91
N LEU A 4 -3.48 9.79 -7.21
CA LEU A 4 -4.57 8.95 -7.69
C LEU A 4 -5.80 9.82 -7.97
N LYS A 5 -6.57 9.46 -8.99
CA LYS A 5 -7.79 10.19 -9.34
C LYS A 5 -8.99 9.68 -8.56
N LYS A 6 -9.76 10.61 -7.96
CA LYS A 6 -11.00 10.27 -7.26
C LYS A 6 -11.97 9.61 -8.23
N GLY A 7 -12.60 8.52 -7.78
CA GLY A 7 -13.57 7.79 -8.59
C GLY A 7 -12.96 6.67 -9.43
N THR A 8 -11.67 6.41 -9.28
CA THR A 8 -10.97 5.34 -10.00
C THR A 8 -10.50 4.24 -9.05
N THR A 9 -10.17 3.08 -9.61
CA THR A 9 -9.48 2.01 -8.92
C THR A 9 -8.11 1.87 -9.55
N GLU A 10 -7.05 2.08 -8.76
CA GLU A 10 -5.69 2.10 -9.27
C GLU A 10 -4.78 1.24 -8.39
N ALA A 11 -3.77 0.63 -9.00
CA ALA A 11 -2.78 -0.16 -8.30
C ALA A 11 -1.55 0.68 -7.98
N LEU A 12 -1.12 0.66 -6.72
CA LEU A 12 0.18 1.16 -6.33
C LEU A 12 1.16 0.00 -6.33
N LEU A 13 2.26 0.15 -7.07
CA LEU A 13 3.32 -0.85 -7.15
C LEU A 13 4.43 -0.46 -6.20
N ILE A 14 4.69 -1.31 -5.23
CA ILE A 14 5.63 -0.99 -4.15
C ILE A 14 6.76 -2.00 -4.13
N TYR A 15 7.99 -1.54 -4.35
CA TYR A 15 9.18 -2.36 -4.28
C TYR A 15 9.55 -2.58 -2.81
N MET A 16 9.67 -3.84 -2.43
CA MET A 16 9.98 -4.21 -1.05
C MET A 16 11.47 -4.46 -0.89
N ARG A 17 12.06 -3.81 0.11
CA ARG A 17 13.48 -3.98 0.43
C ARG A 17 13.61 -4.43 1.89
N ASP A 18 14.63 -5.25 2.15
CA ASP A 18 15.00 -5.59 3.52
C ASP A 18 15.76 -4.42 4.18
N ARG A 19 16.15 -4.57 5.45
CA ARG A 19 16.87 -3.53 6.18
C ARG A 19 18.26 -3.26 5.65
N LEU A 20 18.82 -4.14 4.80
CA LEU A 20 20.10 -3.96 4.13
C LEU A 20 19.97 -3.28 2.76
N GLY A 21 18.72 -2.97 2.36
CA GLY A 21 18.43 -2.33 1.08
C GLY A 21 18.28 -3.27 -0.09
N ASN A 22 18.35 -4.58 0.12
CA ASN A 22 18.17 -5.59 -0.93
C ASN A 22 16.68 -5.79 -1.22
N LEU A 23 16.33 -6.04 -2.49
CA LEU A 23 14.96 -6.36 -2.87
C LEU A 23 14.54 -7.70 -2.27
N THR A 24 13.34 -7.75 -1.70
CA THR A 24 12.80 -8.93 -1.02
C THR A 24 11.91 -9.73 -1.97
N ASP A 25 12.18 -11.03 -2.09
CA ASP A 25 11.31 -11.96 -2.83
C ASP A 25 10.03 -12.19 -2.02
N LEU A 26 8.89 -11.76 -2.57
CA LEU A 26 7.60 -11.79 -1.91
C LEU A 26 6.82 -13.09 -2.16
N ASN A 27 7.33 -14.01 -2.96
CA ASN A 27 6.64 -15.29 -3.23
C ASN A 27 6.60 -16.20 -1.99
N THR A 28 7.48 -15.98 -1.03
CA THR A 28 7.60 -16.80 0.16
C THR A 28 6.95 -16.21 1.41
N VAL A 29 6.36 -15.01 1.30
CA VAL A 29 5.74 -14.34 2.44
C VAL A 29 4.25 -14.67 2.55
N THR A 30 3.70 -14.51 3.76
CA THR A 30 2.28 -14.74 4.04
C THR A 30 1.71 -13.57 4.82
N GLY A 31 0.39 -13.57 5.05
CA GLY A 31 -0.27 -12.52 5.83
C GLY A 31 -0.22 -11.16 5.13
N ASN A 32 -0.31 -11.15 3.83
CA ASN A 32 -0.10 -10.01 2.97
C ASN A 32 -1.28 -9.05 3.04
N THR A 33 -1.16 -7.99 3.84
CA THR A 33 -2.21 -6.96 3.96
C THR A 33 -1.61 -5.57 3.86
N PHE A 34 -2.45 -4.62 3.48
CA PHE A 34 -2.13 -3.19 3.56
C PHE A 34 -3.31 -2.45 4.17
N GLU A 35 -3.03 -1.29 4.76
CA GLU A 35 -4.04 -0.39 5.26
C GLU A 35 -3.71 1.04 4.83
N VAL A 36 -4.74 1.88 4.73
CA VAL A 36 -4.56 3.29 4.38
C VAL A 36 -5.14 4.15 5.49
N ARG A 37 -4.37 5.14 5.89
CA ARG A 37 -4.77 6.13 6.89
C ARG A 37 -4.66 7.53 6.32
N LYS A 38 -5.51 8.42 6.81
CA LYS A 38 -5.44 9.83 6.45
C LYS A 38 -4.20 10.45 7.10
N LYS A 39 -3.45 11.23 6.35
CA LYS A 39 -2.18 11.80 6.86
C LYS A 39 -2.40 12.78 8.00
N ILE A 40 -3.44 13.62 7.91
CA ILE A 40 -3.65 14.73 8.83
C ILE A 40 -4.02 14.28 10.25
N ASP A 41 -4.81 13.23 10.39
CA ASP A 41 -5.34 12.78 11.69
C ASP A 41 -5.13 11.31 11.98
N ASN A 42 -4.48 10.58 11.06
CA ASN A 42 -4.21 9.15 11.16
C ASN A 42 -5.46 8.26 11.24
N SER A 43 -6.62 8.76 10.83
CA SER A 43 -7.84 7.97 10.81
C SER A 43 -7.76 6.86 9.76
N LEU A 44 -8.33 5.69 10.08
CA LEU A 44 -8.34 4.54 9.18
C LEU A 44 -9.34 4.78 8.04
N ILE A 45 -8.87 4.74 6.81
CA ILE A 45 -9.68 4.95 5.61
C ILE A 45 -9.98 3.62 4.93
N GLN A 46 -8.96 2.81 4.71
CA GLN A 46 -9.11 1.49 4.12
C GLN A 46 -8.55 0.48 5.11
N PRO A 47 -9.41 -0.43 5.65
CA PRO A 47 -8.96 -1.45 6.60
C PRO A 47 -8.08 -2.49 5.89
N ALA A 48 -7.49 -3.37 6.67
CA ALA A 48 -6.58 -4.39 6.17
C ALA A 48 -7.16 -5.12 4.94
N THR A 49 -6.47 -4.95 3.82
CA THR A 49 -6.86 -5.48 2.51
C THR A 49 -5.68 -6.28 1.95
N ALA A 50 -5.95 -7.43 1.34
CA ALA A 50 -4.88 -8.25 0.77
C ALA A 50 -4.20 -7.53 -0.39
N TRP A 51 -2.86 -7.59 -0.40
CA TRP A 51 -2.09 -7.20 -1.59
C TRP A 51 -1.56 -8.46 -2.27
N THR A 52 -1.21 -8.34 -3.55
CA THR A 52 -0.71 -9.46 -4.35
C THR A 52 0.71 -9.18 -4.81
N VAL A 53 1.37 -10.25 -5.29
CA VAL A 53 2.74 -10.14 -5.81
C VAL A 53 2.67 -10.02 -7.33
N ASP A 54 3.45 -9.10 -7.89
CA ASP A 54 3.57 -9.00 -9.35
C ASP A 54 4.26 -10.26 -9.88
N PRO A 55 3.61 -11.05 -10.76
CA PRO A 55 4.19 -12.30 -11.25
C PRO A 55 5.45 -12.10 -12.10
N ASP A 56 5.59 -10.95 -12.73
CA ASP A 56 6.75 -10.65 -13.58
C ASP A 56 7.91 -10.04 -12.76
N TRP A 57 7.61 -9.55 -11.56
CA TRP A 57 8.61 -8.89 -10.71
C TRP A 57 8.31 -9.20 -9.23
N PRO A 58 8.73 -10.38 -8.74
CA PRO A 58 8.29 -10.88 -7.42
C PRO A 58 8.78 -10.07 -6.21
N MET A 59 9.53 -8.99 -6.41
CA MET A 59 9.90 -8.04 -5.37
C MET A 59 8.91 -6.89 -5.25
N THR A 60 7.80 -6.92 -6.01
CA THR A 60 6.81 -5.84 -6.06
C THR A 60 5.50 -6.29 -5.47
N ALA A 61 5.00 -5.54 -4.47
CA ALA A 61 3.65 -5.69 -3.94
C ALA A 61 2.69 -4.82 -4.76
N ILE A 62 1.55 -5.39 -5.12
CA ILE A 62 0.48 -4.69 -5.83
C ILE A 62 -0.63 -4.39 -4.82
N CYS A 63 -0.80 -3.12 -4.48
CA CYS A 63 -1.83 -2.64 -3.56
C CYS A 63 -2.90 -1.90 -4.36
N VAL A 64 -4.09 -2.48 -4.47
CA VAL A 64 -5.19 -1.88 -5.23
C VAL A 64 -5.97 -0.92 -4.35
N ILE A 65 -5.99 0.35 -4.75
CA ILE A 65 -6.68 1.42 -4.05
C ILE A 65 -7.96 1.75 -4.80
N ASP A 66 -9.10 1.60 -4.12
CA ASP A 66 -10.40 1.99 -4.66
C ASP A 66 -10.79 3.36 -4.09
N THR A 67 -10.56 4.41 -4.85
CA THR A 67 -10.84 5.78 -4.42
C THR A 67 -12.35 6.10 -4.38
N ASN A 68 -13.22 5.15 -4.76
CA ASN A 68 -14.67 5.28 -4.57
C ASN A 68 -15.09 5.08 -3.11
N ILE A 69 -14.23 4.50 -2.29
CA ILE A 69 -14.48 4.38 -0.84
C ILE A 69 -14.67 5.78 -0.26
N SER A 70 -15.73 5.96 0.54
CA SER A 70 -16.18 7.28 0.99
C SER A 70 -15.15 8.07 1.81
N GLY A 71 -14.17 7.40 2.42
CA GLY A 71 -13.11 8.05 3.18
C GLY A 71 -12.06 8.77 2.33
N TYR A 72 -12.00 8.49 1.03
CA TYR A 72 -11.08 9.16 0.13
C TYR A 72 -11.69 10.47 -0.38
N VAL A 73 -11.03 11.58 -0.09
CA VAL A 73 -11.49 12.93 -0.43
C VAL A 73 -10.45 13.59 -1.32
N ALA A 74 -10.90 14.16 -2.43
CA ALA A 74 -10.01 14.89 -3.34
C ALA A 74 -9.36 16.07 -2.62
N GLY A 75 -8.06 16.23 -2.82
CA GLY A 75 -7.24 17.24 -2.16
C GLY A 75 -6.52 16.76 -0.90
N ASP A 76 -6.90 15.61 -0.36
CA ASP A 76 -6.28 15.06 0.85
C ASP A 76 -5.13 14.12 0.54
N GLU A 77 -4.23 13.98 1.50
CA GLU A 77 -3.09 13.08 1.45
C GLU A 77 -3.30 11.90 2.38
N TYR A 78 -2.72 10.75 2.01
CA TYR A 78 -2.91 9.47 2.68
C TYR A 78 -1.59 8.76 2.90
N LYS A 79 -1.56 7.87 3.89
CA LYS A 79 -0.42 7.01 4.21
C LYS A 79 -0.84 5.56 4.06
N LEU A 80 -0.06 4.79 3.29
CA LEU A 80 -0.26 3.36 3.12
C LEU A 80 0.80 2.61 3.90
N TYR A 81 0.38 1.60 4.67
CA TYR A 81 1.26 0.70 5.40
C TYR A 81 1.07 -0.72 4.93
N ILE A 82 2.16 -1.43 4.75
CA ILE A 82 2.18 -2.82 4.28
C ILE A 82 2.63 -3.73 5.41
N ARG A 83 1.91 -4.85 5.57
CA ARG A 83 2.28 -5.94 6.48
C ARG A 83 2.44 -7.23 5.71
N TYR A 84 3.39 -8.04 6.17
CA TYR A 84 3.56 -9.43 5.73
C TYR A 84 4.31 -10.20 6.80
N THR A 85 4.31 -11.54 6.68
CA THR A 85 5.08 -12.42 7.54
C THR A 85 6.13 -13.14 6.71
N ALA A 86 7.39 -13.03 7.11
CA ALA A 86 8.52 -13.67 6.48
C ALA A 86 9.29 -14.47 7.55
N GLY A 87 9.11 -15.78 7.55
CA GLY A 87 9.67 -16.64 8.61
C GLY A 87 9.08 -16.29 9.97
N SER A 88 9.94 -15.89 10.92
CA SER A 88 9.54 -15.47 12.27
C SER A 88 9.27 -13.96 12.39
N GLU A 89 9.44 -13.22 11.31
CA GLU A 89 9.28 -11.76 11.30
C GLU A 89 7.97 -11.34 10.68
N SER A 90 7.34 -10.30 11.23
CA SER A 90 6.11 -9.70 10.71
C SER A 90 6.30 -8.19 10.61
N PRO A 91 7.11 -7.72 9.65
CA PRO A 91 7.41 -6.31 9.53
C PRO A 91 6.20 -5.48 9.11
N LEU A 92 6.19 -4.23 9.58
CA LEU A 92 5.31 -3.18 9.06
C LEU A 92 6.18 -2.24 8.24
N ARG A 93 5.83 -2.06 6.98
CA ARG A 93 6.56 -1.19 6.04
C ARG A 93 5.74 0.03 5.68
N GLY A 94 6.43 1.13 5.45
CA GLY A 94 5.85 2.42 5.11
C GLY A 94 6.16 3.46 6.15
N PRO A 95 5.46 4.61 6.12
CA PRO A 95 4.35 4.89 5.21
C PRO A 95 4.79 5.21 3.79
N ILE A 96 3.97 4.80 2.83
CA ILE A 96 4.05 5.28 1.45
C ILE A 96 2.95 6.32 1.30
N GLU A 97 3.29 7.53 0.90
CA GLU A 97 2.35 8.63 0.82
C GLU A 97 1.81 8.79 -0.59
N PHE A 98 0.53 9.11 -0.68
CA PHE A 98 -0.11 9.46 -1.94
C PHE A 98 -1.20 10.52 -1.70
N ARG A 99 -1.61 11.16 -2.79
CA ARG A 99 -2.67 12.15 -2.78
C ARG A 99 -3.81 11.69 -3.68
N VAL A 100 -5.04 12.01 -3.31
CA VAL A 100 -6.22 11.84 -4.16
C VAL A 100 -6.61 13.21 -4.71
N GLU A 101 -6.84 13.29 -6.02
CA GLU A 101 -7.24 14.53 -6.69
C GLU A 101 -8.47 14.28 -7.56
N ASP A 102 -9.21 15.36 -7.86
CA ASP A 102 -10.27 15.29 -8.85
C ASP A 102 -9.70 15.08 -10.25
N ASP A 103 -10.48 14.45 -11.08
CA ASP A 103 -10.13 14.21 -12.47
C ASP A 103 -10.22 15.50 -13.30
#